data_07066da4bdc16956b1fc834c294bdd86
#
_entry.id   07066da4bdc16956b1fc834c294bdd86
#
_cell.length_a   1.000
_cell.length_b   1.000
_cell.length_c   1.000
_cell.angle_alpha   90.00
_cell.angle_beta   90.00
_cell.angle_gamma   90.00
#
_symmetry.space_group_name_H-M   'P 1'
#
loop_
_entity.id
_entity.type
_entity.pdbx_description
1 polymer ?
#
loop_
_entity_poly.entity_id
_entity_poly.type
_entity_poly.pdbx_seq_one_letter_code
_entity_poly.pdbx_strand_id
1 'polypeptide(L)'
;MNKDLLHTPVLVDQVIKYLIVNPSGIFVDGTLGGGGHSFEILKRLKLGGRLIGIDWDDVAIEKARQRLQAFKNQVLIKKGNFANLTEILAAEKIDKVDGILLDLGLSSFHIDVPERGFSYLSDGPLDMRMSKDSKRTAADILSNESESQLAWIFYNYGEERRSRAIARTVVKNRQQKRLETTKQFTEIIKSVTPYSQRIKTLSRCYQAVRIATNGELDNLQTFLDQSIDLLHFSARLVIISFHSLEDRLVKNFLAKQVNPCECPPELPYCVCNKKPTMKLLTRKVVTPSIEEIKLNKRSRSSKLRAAERI
;
A
#
# COMPACT_ATOMS: atom_id res chain seq x y z
N MET A 1 32.86 -3.05 -5.75
CA MET A 1 31.83 -3.72 -4.94
C MET A 1 30.59 -2.84 -4.98
N ASN A 2 29.64 -3.17 -5.87
CA ASN A 2 28.36 -2.48 -5.99
C ASN A 2 27.57 -2.66 -4.69
N LYS A 3 27.46 -1.60 -3.91
CA LYS A 3 26.42 -1.49 -2.89
C LYS A 3 25.08 -1.23 -3.59
N ASP A 4 24.55 -2.20 -4.29
CA ASP A 4 23.13 -2.31 -4.50
C ASP A 4 22.53 -2.44 -3.09
N LEU A 5 22.03 -1.33 -2.59
CA LEU A 5 21.27 -1.27 -1.34
C LEU A 5 20.03 -2.15 -1.53
N LEU A 6 20.21 -3.45 -1.30
CA LEU A 6 19.13 -4.42 -1.20
C LEU A 6 18.17 -3.88 -0.14
N HIS A 7 17.06 -3.33 -0.59
CA HIS A 7 16.02 -2.84 0.30
C HIS A 7 15.67 -3.96 1.27
N THR A 8 15.98 -3.75 2.56
CA THR A 8 15.59 -4.68 3.61
C THR A 8 14.09 -4.51 3.83
N PRO A 9 13.29 -5.55 3.63
CA PRO A 9 11.86 -5.47 3.86
C PRO A 9 11.58 -5.18 5.34
N VAL A 10 10.46 -4.52 5.62
CA VAL A 10 10.09 -4.12 6.97
C VAL A 10 9.36 -5.25 7.71
N LEU A 11 9.54 -5.36 9.04
CA LEU A 11 8.82 -6.29 9.90
C LEU A 11 8.87 -7.76 9.42
N VAL A 12 10.02 -8.18 8.85
CA VAL A 12 10.17 -9.50 8.21
C VAL A 12 9.80 -10.65 9.14
N ASP A 13 10.35 -10.66 10.34
CA ASP A 13 10.10 -11.75 11.31
C ASP A 13 8.63 -11.82 11.71
N GLN A 14 7.98 -10.65 11.82
CA GLN A 14 6.56 -10.58 12.12
C GLN A 14 5.71 -11.05 10.94
N VAL A 15 6.06 -10.66 9.70
CA VAL A 15 5.40 -11.17 8.49
C VAL A 15 5.48 -12.69 8.45
N ILE A 16 6.67 -13.27 8.56
CA ILE A 16 6.87 -14.72 8.54
C ILE A 16 6.07 -15.42 9.65
N LYS A 17 6.17 -14.90 10.87
CA LYS A 17 5.46 -15.43 12.04
C LYS A 17 3.94 -15.50 11.86
N TYR A 18 3.36 -14.43 11.30
CA TYR A 18 1.90 -14.35 11.18
C TYR A 18 1.38 -14.93 9.87
N LEU A 19 2.17 -14.96 8.80
CA LEU A 19 1.72 -15.40 7.48
C LEU A 19 1.80 -16.92 7.31
N ILE A 20 2.95 -17.52 7.67
CA ILE A 20 3.23 -18.92 7.30
C ILE A 20 2.77 -19.86 8.40
N VAL A 21 1.64 -20.54 8.15
CA VAL A 21 1.13 -21.62 9.01
C VAL A 21 1.37 -22.98 8.38
N ASN A 22 1.07 -23.08 7.07
CA ASN A 22 1.30 -24.29 6.27
C ASN A 22 2.43 -24.06 5.26
N PRO A 23 3.68 -24.43 5.52
CA PRO A 23 4.80 -24.15 4.59
C PRO A 23 4.68 -24.84 3.22
N SER A 24 3.77 -25.78 3.04
CA SER A 24 3.50 -26.44 1.74
C SER A 24 2.29 -25.82 1.02
N GLY A 25 1.71 -24.75 1.55
CA GLY A 25 0.55 -24.06 1.02
C GLY A 25 0.87 -23.07 -0.10
N ILE A 26 -0.18 -22.39 -0.56
CA ILE A 26 -0.11 -21.32 -1.59
C ILE A 26 -0.20 -19.96 -0.90
N PHE A 27 0.76 -19.10 -1.17
CA PHE A 27 0.82 -17.74 -0.62
C PHE A 27 0.74 -16.70 -1.72
N VAL A 28 0.24 -15.53 -1.38
CA VAL A 28 0.23 -14.34 -2.25
C VAL A 28 1.01 -13.23 -1.59
N ASP A 29 1.92 -12.62 -2.33
CA ASP A 29 2.48 -11.30 -2.06
C ASP A 29 1.89 -10.33 -3.08
N GLY A 30 0.84 -9.59 -2.68
CA GLY A 30 0.10 -8.69 -3.57
C GLY A 30 0.84 -7.38 -3.87
N THR A 31 1.99 -7.16 -3.24
CA THR A 31 2.85 -5.97 -3.35
C THR A 31 4.30 -6.38 -3.48
N LEU A 32 4.59 -7.19 -4.50
CA LEU A 32 5.87 -7.87 -4.69
C LEU A 32 7.09 -6.94 -4.57
N GLY A 33 6.99 -5.72 -5.11
CA GLY A 33 8.10 -4.78 -5.15
C GLY A 33 9.36 -5.43 -5.73
N GLY A 34 10.50 -5.21 -5.09
CA GLY A 34 11.76 -5.89 -5.46
C GLY A 34 11.91 -7.31 -4.91
N GLY A 35 10.83 -7.96 -4.46
CA GLY A 35 10.81 -9.35 -4.00
C GLY A 35 11.42 -9.58 -2.61
N GLY A 36 11.50 -8.55 -1.76
CA GLY A 36 12.13 -8.67 -0.45
C GLY A 36 11.40 -9.62 0.50
N HIS A 37 10.14 -9.38 0.75
CA HIS A 37 9.29 -10.26 1.55
C HIS A 37 9.13 -11.62 0.89
N SER A 38 8.87 -11.65 -0.40
CA SER A 38 8.76 -12.87 -1.21
C SER A 38 9.97 -13.79 -1.07
N PHE A 39 11.19 -13.24 -1.07
CA PHE A 39 12.42 -14.00 -0.87
C PHE A 39 12.46 -14.67 0.51
N GLU A 40 12.10 -13.94 1.56
CA GLU A 40 12.08 -14.48 2.92
C GLU A 40 10.95 -15.49 3.13
N ILE A 41 9.80 -15.33 2.47
CA ILE A 41 8.72 -16.33 2.44
C ILE A 41 9.22 -17.62 1.79
N LEU A 42 9.74 -17.52 0.56
CA LEU A 42 10.21 -18.68 -0.23
C LEU A 42 11.28 -19.51 0.48
N LYS A 43 12.19 -18.89 1.24
CA LYS A 43 13.17 -19.60 2.08
C LYS A 43 12.54 -20.50 3.15
N ARG A 44 11.29 -20.27 3.50
CA ARG A 44 10.57 -21.01 4.54
C ARG A 44 9.54 -21.97 3.99
N LEU A 45 9.23 -21.89 2.72
CA LEU A 45 8.34 -22.85 2.08
C LEU A 45 9.01 -24.21 1.92
N LYS A 46 8.21 -25.26 2.04
CA LYS A 46 8.61 -26.65 1.83
C LYS A 46 8.21 -27.14 0.45
N LEU A 47 8.52 -28.39 0.16
CA LEU A 47 8.09 -29.05 -1.07
C LEU A 47 6.56 -28.93 -1.26
N GLY A 48 6.12 -28.48 -2.43
CA GLY A 48 4.72 -28.21 -2.75
C GLY A 48 4.28 -26.78 -2.46
N GLY A 49 4.98 -26.05 -1.59
CA GLY A 49 4.68 -24.65 -1.29
C GLY A 49 4.96 -23.74 -2.49
N ARG A 50 4.05 -22.80 -2.75
CA ARG A 50 4.12 -21.85 -3.88
C ARG A 50 3.86 -20.43 -3.42
N LEU A 51 4.44 -19.46 -4.14
CA LEU A 51 4.21 -18.03 -3.94
C LEU A 51 3.76 -17.40 -5.26
N ILE A 52 2.71 -16.59 -5.19
CA ILE A 52 2.26 -15.74 -6.28
C ILE A 52 2.63 -14.32 -5.90
N GLY A 53 3.56 -13.71 -6.65
CA GLY A 53 3.97 -12.33 -6.48
C GLY A 53 3.27 -11.44 -7.50
N ILE A 54 2.65 -10.36 -7.06
CA ILE A 54 1.91 -9.43 -7.92
C ILE A 54 2.49 -8.03 -7.75
N ASP A 55 2.77 -7.38 -8.86
CA ASP A 55 3.08 -5.95 -8.89
C ASP A 55 2.60 -5.34 -10.21
N TRP A 56 2.36 -4.05 -10.24
CA TRP A 56 1.99 -3.33 -11.46
C TRP A 56 3.13 -2.51 -12.05
N ASP A 57 4.28 -2.39 -11.34
CA ASP A 57 5.49 -1.72 -11.82
C ASP A 57 6.45 -2.71 -12.49
N ASP A 58 6.67 -2.54 -13.79
CA ASP A 58 7.57 -3.40 -14.57
C ASP A 58 9.01 -3.42 -14.02
N VAL A 59 9.49 -2.28 -13.48
CA VAL A 59 10.84 -2.19 -12.88
C VAL A 59 10.93 -3.02 -11.61
N ALA A 60 9.88 -2.99 -10.79
CA ALA A 60 9.79 -3.81 -9.59
C ALA A 60 9.78 -5.31 -9.94
N ILE A 61 8.94 -5.70 -10.90
CA ILE A 61 8.83 -7.08 -11.39
C ILE A 61 10.17 -7.62 -11.89
N GLU A 62 10.89 -6.84 -12.67
CA GLU A 62 12.19 -7.30 -13.22
C GLU A 62 13.21 -7.53 -12.11
N LYS A 63 13.28 -6.65 -11.11
CA LYS A 63 14.14 -6.83 -9.94
C LYS A 63 13.74 -8.03 -9.09
N ALA A 64 12.44 -8.24 -8.93
CA ALA A 64 11.93 -9.42 -8.22
C ALA A 64 12.30 -10.71 -8.94
N ARG A 65 12.20 -10.77 -10.28
CA ARG A 65 12.63 -11.94 -11.07
C ARG A 65 14.09 -12.27 -10.85
N GLN A 66 14.96 -11.27 -10.87
CA GLN A 66 16.39 -11.46 -10.60
C GLN A 66 16.64 -11.95 -9.17
N ARG A 67 16.00 -11.32 -8.16
CA ARG A 67 16.17 -11.72 -6.75
C ARG A 67 15.66 -13.13 -6.48
N LEU A 68 14.55 -13.52 -7.10
CA LEU A 68 13.86 -14.78 -6.84
C LEU A 68 14.26 -15.90 -7.78
N GLN A 69 15.29 -15.71 -8.61
CA GLN A 69 15.77 -16.67 -9.63
C GLN A 69 16.02 -18.07 -9.06
N ALA A 70 16.56 -18.18 -7.84
CA ALA A 70 16.80 -19.45 -7.17
C ALA A 70 15.52 -20.23 -6.85
N PHE A 71 14.37 -19.55 -6.79
CA PHE A 71 13.05 -20.11 -6.45
C PHE A 71 12.09 -20.16 -7.65
N LYS A 72 12.60 -20.10 -8.89
CA LYS A 72 11.78 -20.00 -10.13
C LYS A 72 10.68 -21.07 -10.24
N ASN A 73 10.88 -22.24 -9.64
CA ASN A 73 9.90 -23.35 -9.67
C ASN A 73 8.82 -23.25 -8.59
N GLN A 74 8.99 -22.34 -7.60
CA GLN A 74 8.05 -22.14 -6.49
C GLN A 74 7.37 -20.77 -6.52
N VAL A 75 7.84 -19.86 -7.42
CA VAL A 75 7.28 -18.51 -7.52
C VAL A 75 6.67 -18.27 -8.89
N LEU A 76 5.45 -17.71 -8.90
CA LEU A 76 4.78 -17.21 -10.08
C LEU A 76 4.67 -15.68 -9.96
N ILE A 77 5.28 -14.93 -10.89
CA ILE A 77 5.24 -13.47 -10.87
C ILE A 77 4.25 -12.98 -11.94
N LYS A 78 3.28 -12.19 -11.51
CA LYS A 78 2.23 -11.62 -12.35
C LYS A 78 2.28 -10.09 -12.35
N LYS A 79 2.15 -9.49 -13.53
CA LYS A 79 1.89 -8.06 -13.63
C LYS A 79 0.41 -7.81 -13.40
N GLY A 80 0.07 -6.96 -12.43
CA GLY A 80 -1.32 -6.63 -12.12
C GLY A 80 -1.43 -5.81 -10.84
N ASN A 81 -2.66 -5.46 -10.52
CA ASN A 81 -3.03 -4.80 -9.27
C ASN A 81 -3.63 -5.84 -8.31
N PHE A 82 -3.26 -5.81 -7.04
CA PHE A 82 -3.84 -6.67 -6.00
C PHE A 82 -5.37 -6.48 -5.86
N ALA A 83 -5.91 -5.34 -6.29
CA ALA A 83 -7.36 -5.13 -6.38
C ALA A 83 -8.07 -6.13 -7.31
N ASN A 84 -7.34 -6.74 -8.25
CA ASN A 84 -7.87 -7.74 -9.20
C ASN A 84 -7.40 -9.17 -8.81
N LEU A 85 -7.18 -9.42 -7.52
CA LEU A 85 -6.62 -10.69 -7.05
C LEU A 85 -7.50 -11.89 -7.43
N THR A 86 -8.83 -11.74 -7.38
CA THR A 86 -9.76 -12.81 -7.76
C THR A 86 -9.56 -13.26 -9.21
N GLU A 87 -9.46 -12.32 -10.15
CA GLU A 87 -9.24 -12.62 -11.57
C GLU A 87 -7.86 -13.22 -11.82
N ILE A 88 -6.84 -12.72 -11.10
CA ILE A 88 -5.45 -13.21 -11.22
C ILE A 88 -5.37 -14.67 -10.75
N LEU A 89 -5.98 -15.01 -9.62
CA LEU A 89 -6.00 -16.37 -9.10
C LEU A 89 -6.84 -17.31 -9.97
N ALA A 90 -8.01 -16.86 -10.45
CA ALA A 90 -8.87 -17.63 -11.34
C ALA A 90 -8.17 -18.01 -12.64
N ALA A 91 -7.39 -17.09 -13.23
CA ALA A 91 -6.57 -17.37 -14.43
C ALA A 91 -5.53 -18.47 -14.21
N GLU A 92 -5.08 -18.68 -12.98
CA GLU A 92 -4.14 -19.74 -12.58
C GLU A 92 -4.86 -20.99 -12.04
N LYS A 93 -6.19 -21.02 -12.08
CA LYS A 93 -7.04 -22.11 -11.57
C LYS A 93 -6.83 -22.33 -10.06
N ILE A 94 -6.67 -21.25 -9.32
CA ILE A 94 -6.51 -21.24 -7.87
C ILE A 94 -7.73 -20.55 -7.28
N ASP A 95 -8.51 -21.29 -6.50
CA ASP A 95 -9.72 -20.75 -5.87
C ASP A 95 -9.40 -20.06 -4.54
N LYS A 96 -8.48 -20.65 -3.76
CA LYS A 96 -8.12 -20.14 -2.43
C LYS A 96 -6.65 -20.32 -2.13
N VAL A 97 -6.16 -19.54 -1.16
CA VAL A 97 -4.76 -19.52 -0.74
C VAL A 97 -4.63 -19.65 0.79
N ASP A 98 -3.43 -20.05 1.25
CA ASP A 98 -3.11 -20.26 2.67
C ASP A 98 -2.64 -18.98 3.37
N GLY A 99 -2.30 -17.94 2.60
CA GLY A 99 -1.95 -16.65 3.16
C GLY A 99 -1.79 -15.55 2.11
N ILE A 100 -2.15 -14.33 2.50
CA ILE A 100 -2.00 -13.13 1.67
C ILE A 100 -1.23 -12.09 2.48
N LEU A 101 -0.19 -11.54 1.85
CA LEU A 101 0.58 -10.39 2.32
C LEU A 101 0.30 -9.19 1.42
N LEU A 102 0.03 -8.04 2.03
CA LEU A 102 0.18 -6.72 1.40
C LEU A 102 1.18 -5.89 2.21
N ASP A 103 2.23 -5.41 1.56
CA ASP A 103 3.17 -4.40 2.06
C ASP A 103 2.88 -3.09 1.31
N LEU A 104 1.90 -2.31 1.81
CA LEU A 104 1.39 -1.13 1.14
C LEU A 104 2.45 -0.02 1.08
N GLY A 105 2.25 0.93 0.17
CA GLY A 105 3.09 2.12 0.07
C GLY A 105 4.06 2.11 -1.10
N LEU A 106 5.15 2.87 -0.96
CA LEU A 106 6.11 3.11 -2.03
C LEU A 106 7.34 2.22 -1.89
N SER A 107 7.75 1.61 -2.99
CA SER A 107 9.07 1.03 -3.09
C SER A 107 10.15 2.12 -3.05
N SER A 108 11.37 1.78 -2.64
CA SER A 108 12.51 2.71 -2.66
C SER A 108 12.76 3.28 -4.06
N PHE A 109 12.49 2.50 -5.11
CA PHE A 109 12.65 2.94 -6.50
C PHE A 109 11.71 4.07 -6.89
N HIS A 110 10.51 4.14 -6.31
CA HIS A 110 9.62 5.25 -6.55
C HIS A 110 10.15 6.56 -5.97
N ILE A 111 10.76 6.51 -4.78
CA ILE A 111 11.21 7.70 -4.04
C ILE A 111 12.58 8.18 -4.53
N ASP A 112 13.48 7.25 -4.85
CA ASP A 112 14.90 7.55 -5.12
C ASP A 112 15.16 7.97 -6.57
N VAL A 113 14.17 7.81 -7.47
CA VAL A 113 14.26 8.18 -8.89
C VAL A 113 13.49 9.49 -9.13
N PRO A 114 14.18 10.64 -9.33
CA PRO A 114 13.53 11.95 -9.49
C PRO A 114 12.52 11.99 -10.64
N GLU A 115 12.78 11.26 -11.70
CA GLU A 115 11.94 11.17 -12.91
C GLU A 115 10.56 10.54 -12.65
N ARG A 116 10.38 9.89 -11.50
CA ARG A 116 9.09 9.32 -11.07
C ARG A 116 8.21 10.35 -10.34
N GLY A 117 8.75 11.46 -9.87
CA GLY A 117 8.01 12.57 -9.27
C GLY A 117 7.43 12.34 -7.89
N PHE A 118 7.80 11.30 -7.17
CA PHE A 118 7.26 10.99 -5.83
C PHE A 118 7.87 11.82 -4.69
N SER A 119 9.02 12.45 -4.93
CA SER A 119 9.77 13.17 -3.90
C SER A 119 9.67 14.67 -4.05
N TYR A 120 9.45 15.38 -2.94
CA TYR A 120 9.57 16.85 -2.88
C TYR A 120 11.00 17.33 -2.60
N LEU A 121 11.95 16.40 -2.42
CA LEU A 121 13.36 16.72 -2.15
C LEU A 121 14.18 16.92 -3.41
N SER A 122 13.72 16.39 -4.55
CA SER A 122 14.38 16.49 -5.85
C SER A 122 13.40 17.06 -6.88
N ASP A 123 13.94 17.77 -7.88
CA ASP A 123 13.13 18.24 -9.01
C ASP A 123 12.99 17.14 -10.04
N GLY A 124 11.79 16.99 -10.59
CA GLY A 124 11.44 16.01 -11.60
C GLY A 124 10.02 16.22 -12.11
N PRO A 125 9.55 15.47 -13.11
CA PRO A 125 8.19 15.59 -13.61
C PRO A 125 7.17 15.21 -12.54
N LEU A 126 6.02 15.87 -12.49
CA LEU A 126 4.88 15.52 -11.63
C LEU A 126 4.13 14.31 -12.19
N ASP A 127 4.78 13.14 -12.23
CA ASP A 127 4.18 11.90 -12.72
C ASP A 127 3.43 11.18 -11.60
N MET A 128 4.11 10.68 -10.59
CA MET A 128 3.61 9.92 -9.43
C MET A 128 2.83 8.63 -9.78
N ARG A 129 2.83 8.17 -11.02
CA ARG A 129 2.20 6.89 -11.37
C ARG A 129 3.05 5.73 -10.89
N MET A 130 2.48 4.76 -10.21
CA MET A 130 3.15 3.50 -9.86
C MET A 130 3.27 2.59 -11.08
N SER A 131 2.23 2.50 -11.91
CA SER A 131 2.28 1.85 -13.22
C SER A 131 2.30 2.87 -14.35
N LYS A 132 3.15 2.68 -15.36
CA LYS A 132 3.15 3.50 -16.58
C LYS A 132 1.89 3.32 -17.43
N ASP A 133 1.15 2.24 -17.23
CA ASP A 133 -0.11 1.98 -17.93
C ASP A 133 -1.25 2.88 -17.42
N SER A 134 -1.09 3.52 -16.25
CA SER A 134 -2.04 4.49 -15.73
C SER A 134 -2.09 5.73 -16.63
N LYS A 135 -3.32 6.17 -16.98
CA LYS A 135 -3.51 7.27 -17.93
C LYS A 135 -3.31 8.66 -17.31
N ARG A 136 -3.51 8.81 -15.99
CA ARG A 136 -3.49 10.11 -15.31
C ARG A 136 -2.25 10.24 -14.45
N THR A 137 -1.53 11.33 -14.65
CA THR A 137 -0.37 11.73 -13.84
C THR A 137 -0.80 12.66 -12.70
N ALA A 138 0.10 12.90 -11.76
CA ALA A 138 -0.09 13.95 -10.73
C ALA A 138 -0.26 15.34 -11.36
N ALA A 139 0.46 15.62 -12.45
CA ALA A 139 0.31 16.86 -13.21
C ALA A 139 -1.11 17.01 -13.78
N ASP A 140 -1.72 15.93 -14.26
CA ASP A 140 -3.08 15.94 -14.79
C ASP A 140 -4.11 16.23 -13.70
N ILE A 141 -3.95 15.64 -12.51
CA ILE A 141 -4.82 15.92 -11.36
C ILE A 141 -4.73 17.39 -10.97
N LEU A 142 -3.52 17.90 -10.76
CA LEU A 142 -3.31 19.30 -10.37
C LEU A 142 -3.75 20.29 -11.45
N SER A 143 -3.72 19.90 -12.73
CA SER A 143 -4.12 20.75 -13.85
C SER A 143 -5.61 20.74 -14.14
N ASN A 144 -6.29 19.61 -13.95
CA ASN A 144 -7.65 19.43 -14.47
C ASN A 144 -8.73 19.43 -13.39
N GLU A 145 -8.41 19.05 -12.13
CA GLU A 145 -9.43 19.00 -11.08
C GLU A 145 -9.89 20.39 -10.66
N SER A 146 -11.17 20.54 -10.25
CA SER A 146 -11.70 21.77 -9.71
C SER A 146 -11.03 22.18 -8.40
N GLU A 147 -11.11 23.46 -7.99
CA GLU A 147 -10.60 23.93 -6.70
C GLU A 147 -11.20 23.12 -5.53
N SER A 148 -12.50 22.86 -5.59
CA SER A 148 -13.20 22.06 -4.59
C SER A 148 -12.70 20.63 -4.51
N GLN A 149 -12.46 19.99 -5.67
CA GLN A 149 -11.94 18.63 -5.73
C GLN A 149 -10.49 18.54 -5.24
N LEU A 150 -9.64 19.50 -5.61
CA LEU A 150 -8.28 19.58 -5.07
C LEU A 150 -8.28 19.79 -3.54
N ALA A 151 -9.15 20.67 -3.03
CA ALA A 151 -9.28 20.88 -1.59
C ALA A 151 -9.75 19.60 -0.88
N TRP A 152 -10.67 18.85 -1.50
CA TRP A 152 -11.14 17.55 -1.00
C TRP A 152 -10.00 16.53 -0.97
N ILE A 153 -9.20 16.40 -2.05
CA ILE A 153 -8.03 15.51 -2.15
C ILE A 153 -7.03 15.85 -1.03
N PHE A 154 -6.62 17.09 -0.90
CA PHE A 154 -5.65 17.49 0.13
C PHE A 154 -6.18 17.27 1.54
N TYR A 155 -7.47 17.48 1.80
CA TYR A 155 -8.06 17.27 3.10
C TYR A 155 -8.23 15.78 3.44
N ASN A 156 -8.82 15.00 2.54
CA ASN A 156 -9.17 13.61 2.83
C ASN A 156 -7.99 12.65 2.67
N TYR A 157 -7.13 12.85 1.66
CA TYR A 157 -5.99 11.98 1.40
C TYR A 157 -4.69 12.47 2.04
N GLY A 158 -4.57 13.76 2.34
CA GLY A 158 -3.41 14.35 3.00
C GLY A 158 -3.63 14.65 4.48
N GLU A 159 -4.87 14.64 4.97
CA GLU A 159 -5.24 15.16 6.29
C GLU A 159 -4.69 16.59 6.50
N GLU A 160 -4.65 17.41 5.41
CA GLU A 160 -4.05 18.74 5.40
C GLU A 160 -5.10 19.82 5.69
N ARG A 161 -4.91 20.52 6.80
CA ARG A 161 -5.87 21.56 7.26
C ARG A 161 -5.90 22.79 6.35
N ARG A 162 -4.81 23.08 5.64
CA ARG A 162 -4.70 24.22 4.70
C ARG A 162 -5.18 23.86 3.29
N SER A 163 -5.86 22.74 3.12
CA SER A 163 -6.31 22.17 1.86
C SER A 163 -6.93 23.21 0.91
N ARG A 164 -7.83 24.06 1.40
CA ARG A 164 -8.50 25.12 0.60
C ARG A 164 -7.51 26.19 0.10
N ALA A 165 -6.59 26.64 0.96
CA ALA A 165 -5.62 27.66 0.59
C ALA A 165 -4.63 27.11 -0.46
N ILE A 166 -4.20 25.85 -0.29
CA ILE A 166 -3.31 25.18 -1.25
C ILE A 166 -4.04 24.98 -2.59
N ALA A 167 -5.28 24.46 -2.58
CA ALA A 167 -6.07 24.24 -3.79
C ALA A 167 -6.28 25.55 -4.59
N ARG A 168 -6.68 26.63 -3.92
CA ARG A 168 -6.83 27.95 -4.53
C ARG A 168 -5.54 28.42 -5.17
N THR A 169 -4.40 28.22 -4.49
CA THR A 169 -3.10 28.66 -5.01
C THR A 169 -2.66 27.81 -6.20
N VAL A 170 -2.92 26.50 -6.18
CA VAL A 170 -2.72 25.60 -7.33
C VAL A 170 -3.52 26.11 -8.53
N VAL A 171 -4.83 26.35 -8.37
CA VAL A 171 -5.71 26.82 -9.45
C VAL A 171 -5.23 28.18 -10.00
N LYS A 172 -4.87 29.11 -9.14
CA LYS A 172 -4.33 30.43 -9.56
C LYS A 172 -3.05 30.30 -10.38
N ASN A 173 -2.11 29.44 -9.95
CA ASN A 173 -0.82 29.27 -10.64
C ASN A 173 -0.96 28.57 -11.99
N ARG A 174 -1.82 27.53 -12.08
CA ARG A 174 -2.01 26.78 -13.33
C ARG A 174 -2.66 27.60 -14.44
N GLN A 175 -3.40 28.68 -14.09
CA GLN A 175 -3.94 29.62 -15.07
C GLN A 175 -2.84 30.38 -15.80
N GLN A 176 -1.68 30.59 -15.18
CA GLN A 176 -0.53 31.25 -15.78
C GLN A 176 0.38 30.27 -16.54
N LYS A 177 0.63 29.12 -15.93
CA LYS A 177 1.48 28.05 -16.48
C LYS A 177 1.09 26.71 -15.89
N ARG A 178 0.97 25.67 -16.76
CA ARG A 178 0.73 24.29 -16.34
C ARG A 178 1.79 23.84 -15.33
N LEU A 179 1.35 23.09 -14.31
CA LEU A 179 2.23 22.52 -13.31
C LEU A 179 2.77 21.18 -13.82
N GLU A 180 4.06 21.13 -14.09
CA GLU A 180 4.72 19.98 -14.71
C GLU A 180 5.81 19.37 -13.85
N THR A 181 6.32 20.11 -12.84
CA THR A 181 7.44 19.64 -12.02
C THR A 181 7.14 19.65 -10.53
N THR A 182 7.82 18.77 -9.81
CA THR A 182 7.76 18.68 -8.35
C THR A 182 8.19 19.97 -7.68
N LYS A 183 9.17 20.68 -8.24
CA LYS A 183 9.63 21.99 -7.73
C LYS A 183 8.52 23.03 -7.78
N GLN A 184 7.79 23.13 -8.90
CA GLN A 184 6.66 24.07 -9.02
C GLN A 184 5.59 23.80 -7.96
N PHE A 185 5.20 22.56 -7.78
CA PHE A 185 4.22 22.17 -6.77
C PHE A 185 4.73 22.42 -5.34
N THR A 186 5.99 22.12 -5.07
CA THR A 186 6.65 22.40 -3.79
C THR A 186 6.61 23.90 -3.46
N GLU A 187 6.95 24.79 -4.40
CA GLU A 187 6.95 26.23 -4.16
C GLU A 187 5.53 26.79 -3.92
N ILE A 188 4.52 26.25 -4.60
CA ILE A 188 3.12 26.60 -4.32
C ILE A 188 2.76 26.25 -2.86
N ILE A 189 3.09 25.05 -2.40
CA ILE A 189 2.79 24.64 -1.02
C ILE A 189 3.53 25.53 -0.02
N LYS A 190 4.82 25.81 -0.25
CA LYS A 190 5.64 26.66 0.61
C LYS A 190 5.11 28.09 0.71
N SER A 191 4.54 28.64 -0.37
CA SER A 191 4.04 30.03 -0.41
C SER A 191 2.87 30.27 0.54
N VAL A 192 2.07 29.25 0.84
CA VAL A 192 0.89 29.32 1.73
C VAL A 192 1.08 28.61 3.07
N THR A 193 2.31 28.12 3.33
CA THR A 193 2.60 27.33 4.54
C THR A 193 3.69 28.01 5.39
N PRO A 194 3.46 28.23 6.69
CA PRO A 194 4.49 28.73 7.60
C PRO A 194 5.74 27.84 7.59
N TYR A 195 6.90 28.46 7.71
CA TYR A 195 8.19 27.76 7.61
C TYR A 195 8.27 26.49 8.50
N SER A 196 7.86 26.60 9.75
CA SER A 196 7.87 25.48 10.71
C SER A 196 6.98 24.29 10.36
N GLN A 197 6.01 24.47 9.45
CA GLN A 197 5.06 23.42 9.05
C GLN A 197 5.35 22.85 7.65
N ARG A 198 6.25 23.47 6.88
CA ARG A 198 6.49 23.15 5.46
C ARG A 198 6.73 21.67 5.20
N ILE A 199 7.62 21.02 5.95
CA ILE A 199 7.97 19.61 5.74
C ILE A 199 6.73 18.72 5.92
N LYS A 200 5.93 18.95 6.97
CA LYS A 200 4.72 18.18 7.23
C LYS A 200 3.66 18.40 6.14
N THR A 201 3.45 19.67 5.75
CA THR A 201 2.48 19.99 4.70
C THR A 201 2.90 19.45 3.34
N LEU A 202 4.19 19.53 2.97
CA LEU A 202 4.72 18.91 1.77
C LEU A 202 4.47 17.40 1.75
N SER A 203 4.84 16.70 2.82
CA SER A 203 4.61 15.25 2.93
C SER A 203 3.14 14.88 2.74
N ARG A 204 2.22 15.63 3.38
CA ARG A 204 0.77 15.41 3.29
C ARG A 204 0.22 15.68 1.89
N CYS A 205 0.64 16.77 1.25
CA CYS A 205 0.17 17.12 -0.09
C CYS A 205 0.68 16.13 -1.14
N TYR A 206 1.94 15.71 -1.05
CA TYR A 206 2.50 14.69 -1.94
C TYR A 206 1.81 13.34 -1.75
N GLN A 207 1.57 12.92 -0.51
CA GLN A 207 0.75 11.75 -0.19
C GLN A 207 -0.65 11.87 -0.82
N ALA A 208 -1.32 13.00 -0.67
CA ALA A 208 -2.67 13.21 -1.18
C ALA A 208 -2.75 13.06 -2.70
N VAL A 209 -1.84 13.71 -3.42
CA VAL A 209 -1.80 13.62 -4.89
C VAL A 209 -1.41 12.22 -5.34
N ARG A 210 -0.48 11.55 -4.66
CA ARG A 210 -0.08 10.18 -4.93
C ARG A 210 -1.26 9.21 -4.81
N ILE A 211 -1.97 9.29 -3.69
CA ILE A 211 -3.17 8.46 -3.44
C ILE A 211 -4.21 8.69 -4.54
N ALA A 212 -4.46 9.94 -4.91
CA ALA A 212 -5.40 10.29 -5.97
C ALA A 212 -4.94 9.81 -7.36
N THR A 213 -3.63 9.86 -7.65
CA THR A 213 -3.06 9.41 -8.93
C THR A 213 -3.18 7.90 -9.11
N ASN A 214 -2.99 7.13 -8.04
CA ASN A 214 -2.91 5.67 -8.10
C ASN A 214 -4.18 4.96 -7.62
N GLY A 215 -5.17 5.68 -7.08
CA GLY A 215 -6.38 5.08 -6.52
C GLY A 215 -6.09 4.15 -5.35
N GLU A 216 -5.07 4.45 -4.52
CA GLU A 216 -4.51 3.52 -3.53
C GLU A 216 -5.55 3.03 -2.53
N LEU A 217 -6.40 3.93 -2.01
CA LEU A 217 -7.41 3.56 -1.02
C LEU A 217 -8.58 2.79 -1.64
N ASP A 218 -8.97 3.11 -2.87
CA ASP A 218 -10.03 2.40 -3.60
C ASP A 218 -9.56 0.97 -3.95
N ASN A 219 -8.32 0.82 -4.41
CA ASN A 219 -7.70 -0.47 -4.65
C ASN A 219 -7.62 -1.33 -3.37
N LEU A 220 -7.24 -0.70 -2.24
CA LEU A 220 -7.21 -1.39 -0.96
C LEU A 220 -8.60 -1.83 -0.51
N GLN A 221 -9.61 -0.97 -0.65
CA GLN A 221 -10.99 -1.33 -0.32
C GLN A 221 -11.49 -2.49 -1.18
N THR A 222 -11.30 -2.43 -2.51
CA THR A 222 -11.66 -3.49 -3.44
C THR A 222 -11.00 -4.82 -3.07
N PHE A 223 -9.71 -4.79 -2.73
CA PHE A 223 -8.99 -5.98 -2.26
C PHE A 223 -9.59 -6.54 -0.96
N LEU A 224 -9.83 -5.68 0.03
CA LEU A 224 -10.37 -6.11 1.32
C LEU A 224 -11.74 -6.79 1.15
N ASP A 225 -12.59 -6.26 0.29
CA ASP A 225 -13.94 -6.78 0.06
C ASP A 225 -13.94 -8.22 -0.52
N GLN A 226 -12.92 -8.59 -1.29
CA GLN A 226 -12.78 -9.93 -1.87
C GLN A 226 -11.89 -10.88 -1.04
N SER A 227 -11.05 -10.35 -0.16
CA SER A 227 -9.96 -11.10 0.50
C SER A 227 -10.41 -12.31 1.31
N ILE A 228 -11.60 -12.24 1.93
CA ILE A 228 -12.13 -13.29 2.77
C ILE A 228 -12.44 -14.57 1.97
N ASP A 229 -13.01 -14.40 0.80
CA ASP A 229 -13.44 -15.51 -0.06
C ASP A 229 -12.25 -16.22 -0.71
N LEU A 230 -11.13 -15.53 -0.84
CA LEU A 230 -9.88 -16.06 -1.38
C LEU A 230 -9.03 -16.82 -0.36
N LEU A 231 -9.40 -16.82 0.92
CA LEU A 231 -8.66 -17.48 1.98
C LEU A 231 -9.26 -18.85 2.34
N HIS A 232 -8.41 -19.86 2.47
CA HIS A 232 -8.79 -21.12 3.12
C HIS A 232 -9.15 -20.89 4.60
N PHE A 233 -9.86 -21.85 5.21
CA PHE A 233 -10.01 -21.89 6.67
C PHE A 233 -8.61 -21.99 7.32
N SER A 234 -8.38 -21.24 8.39
CA SER A 234 -7.10 -21.08 9.08
C SER A 234 -6.00 -20.34 8.27
N ALA A 235 -6.30 -19.89 7.06
CA ALA A 235 -5.37 -19.05 6.29
C ALA A 235 -5.21 -17.64 6.90
N ARG A 236 -4.14 -16.97 6.52
CA ARG A 236 -3.69 -15.73 7.14
C ARG A 236 -3.77 -14.53 6.18
N LEU A 237 -4.27 -13.42 6.70
CA LEU A 237 -4.17 -12.11 6.06
C LEU A 237 -3.21 -11.23 6.87
N VAL A 238 -2.14 -10.77 6.24
CA VAL A 238 -1.14 -9.89 6.84
C VAL A 238 -1.03 -8.64 5.99
N ILE A 239 -1.23 -7.48 6.60
CA ILE A 239 -1.18 -6.19 5.90
C ILE A 239 -0.27 -5.23 6.67
N ILE A 240 0.70 -4.64 5.96
CA ILE A 240 1.55 -3.55 6.45
C ILE A 240 1.07 -2.27 5.78
N SER A 241 0.78 -1.25 6.58
CA SER A 241 0.39 0.09 6.15
C SER A 241 1.42 1.13 6.61
N PHE A 242 1.55 2.24 5.88
CA PHE A 242 2.54 3.29 6.16
C PHE A 242 1.93 4.64 6.52
N HIS A 243 0.62 4.80 6.34
CA HIS A 243 -0.08 6.02 6.77
C HIS A 243 -1.43 5.69 7.44
N SER A 244 -1.98 6.74 8.09
CA SER A 244 -3.18 6.64 8.92
C SER A 244 -4.42 6.16 8.17
N LEU A 245 -4.57 6.53 6.90
CA LEU A 245 -5.76 6.19 6.10
C LEU A 245 -5.79 4.71 5.76
N GLU A 246 -4.66 4.13 5.31
CA GLU A 246 -4.54 2.68 5.08
C GLU A 246 -4.82 1.89 6.36
N ASP A 247 -4.13 2.25 7.47
CA ASP A 247 -4.29 1.57 8.75
C ASP A 247 -5.75 1.64 9.26
N ARG A 248 -6.44 2.76 9.02
CA ARG A 248 -7.86 2.95 9.37
C ARG A 248 -8.77 2.03 8.57
N LEU A 249 -8.57 1.93 7.25
CA LEU A 249 -9.33 1.01 6.39
C LEU A 249 -9.16 -0.43 6.84
N VAL A 250 -7.92 -0.90 6.98
CA VAL A 250 -7.61 -2.26 7.43
C VAL A 250 -8.19 -2.54 8.82
N LYS A 251 -8.00 -1.62 9.77
CA LYS A 251 -8.55 -1.74 11.13
C LYS A 251 -10.06 -1.89 11.12
N ASN A 252 -10.76 -1.02 10.37
CA ASN A 252 -12.21 -1.03 10.32
C ASN A 252 -12.75 -2.30 9.64
N PHE A 253 -12.11 -2.72 8.55
CA PHE A 253 -12.44 -3.98 7.89
C PHE A 253 -12.29 -5.17 8.85
N LEU A 254 -11.14 -5.34 9.49
CA LEU A 254 -10.90 -6.43 10.41
C LEU A 254 -11.86 -6.40 11.61
N ALA A 255 -12.17 -5.22 12.15
CA ALA A 255 -13.15 -5.08 13.23
C ALA A 255 -14.54 -5.58 12.82
N LYS A 256 -14.97 -5.26 11.60
CA LYS A 256 -16.24 -5.73 11.03
C LYS A 256 -16.25 -7.25 10.81
N GLN A 257 -15.14 -7.84 10.39
CA GLN A 257 -15.02 -9.29 10.19
C GLN A 257 -15.01 -10.08 11.50
N VAL A 258 -14.48 -9.50 12.57
CA VAL A 258 -14.42 -10.11 13.90
C VAL A 258 -15.73 -9.93 14.68
N ASN A 259 -16.38 -8.80 14.52
CA ASN A 259 -17.68 -8.51 15.12
C ASN A 259 -18.63 -7.96 14.04
N PRO A 260 -19.23 -8.83 13.23
CA PRO A 260 -20.07 -8.43 12.10
C PRO A 260 -21.49 -8.01 12.52
N CYS A 261 -21.82 -8.00 13.80
CA CYS A 261 -23.14 -7.63 14.28
C CYS A 261 -23.48 -6.17 13.91
N GLU A 262 -24.64 -5.98 13.29
CA GLU A 262 -25.20 -4.67 12.88
C GLU A 262 -26.51 -4.34 13.64
N CYS A 263 -26.83 -5.11 14.68
CA CYS A 263 -28.00 -4.85 15.50
C CYS A 263 -27.84 -3.55 16.28
N PRO A 264 -28.93 -2.76 16.48
CA PRO A 264 -28.91 -1.65 17.39
C PRO A 264 -28.44 -2.06 18.80
N PRO A 265 -27.61 -1.24 19.48
CA PRO A 265 -27.07 -1.57 20.80
C PRO A 265 -28.14 -1.81 21.88
N GLU A 266 -29.34 -1.27 21.68
CA GLU A 266 -30.48 -1.39 22.61
C GLU A 266 -31.14 -2.77 22.57
N LEU A 267 -30.87 -3.59 21.55
CA LEU A 267 -31.45 -4.92 21.48
C LEU A 267 -30.79 -5.86 22.49
N PRO A 268 -31.59 -6.57 23.31
CA PRO A 268 -31.08 -7.44 24.37
C PRO A 268 -30.34 -8.68 23.83
N TYR A 269 -30.57 -9.05 22.56
CA TYR A 269 -29.89 -10.15 21.89
C TYR A 269 -29.75 -9.88 20.38
N CYS A 270 -28.75 -10.49 19.78
CA CYS A 270 -28.46 -10.35 18.35
C CYS A 270 -29.51 -11.09 17.51
N VAL A 271 -30.10 -10.37 16.53
CA VAL A 271 -31.09 -10.93 15.58
C VAL A 271 -30.55 -10.99 14.14
N CYS A 272 -29.36 -10.44 13.84
CA CYS A 272 -28.82 -10.42 12.48
C CYS A 272 -28.15 -11.76 12.08
N ASN A 273 -27.89 -12.66 13.00
CA ASN A 273 -27.27 -13.97 12.79
C ASN A 273 -25.92 -13.92 12.03
N LYS A 274 -25.28 -12.75 11.90
CA LYS A 274 -23.95 -12.62 11.27
C LYS A 274 -22.89 -13.26 12.15
N LYS A 275 -22.08 -14.15 11.56
CA LYS A 275 -21.00 -14.84 12.29
C LYS A 275 -19.64 -14.20 11.96
N PRO A 276 -18.72 -14.16 12.93
CA PRO A 276 -17.34 -13.77 12.65
C PRO A 276 -16.74 -14.60 11.51
N THR A 277 -15.98 -13.97 10.66
CA THR A 277 -15.27 -14.62 9.56
C THR A 277 -13.77 -14.61 9.76
N MET A 278 -13.29 -13.76 10.66
CA MET A 278 -11.87 -13.64 11.00
C MET A 278 -11.65 -13.56 12.52
N LYS A 279 -10.46 -13.98 12.92
CA LYS A 279 -9.92 -13.86 14.28
C LYS A 279 -8.66 -13.00 14.24
N LEU A 280 -8.57 -11.93 15.05
CA LEU A 280 -7.37 -11.11 15.14
C LEU A 280 -6.21 -11.88 15.75
N LEU A 281 -5.07 -11.86 15.08
CA LEU A 281 -3.79 -12.35 15.60
C LEU A 281 -3.02 -11.21 16.29
N THR A 282 -3.23 -9.98 15.84
CA THR A 282 -2.64 -8.79 16.42
C THR A 282 -3.75 -7.94 17.05
N ARG A 283 -3.95 -8.05 18.36
CA ARG A 283 -4.91 -7.20 19.09
C ARG A 283 -4.51 -5.74 19.08
N LYS A 284 -3.19 -5.46 19.20
CA LYS A 284 -2.59 -4.15 19.00
C LYS A 284 -1.82 -4.16 17.68
N VAL A 285 -1.71 -3.02 17.04
CA VAL A 285 -0.86 -2.86 15.86
C VAL A 285 0.59 -3.20 16.21
N VAL A 286 1.26 -3.95 15.33
CA VAL A 286 2.69 -4.25 15.47
C VAL A 286 3.47 -3.18 14.71
N THR A 287 4.47 -2.62 15.37
CA THR A 287 5.36 -1.57 14.82
C THR A 287 6.80 -2.04 14.87
N PRO A 288 7.69 -1.50 14.03
CA PRO A 288 9.11 -1.85 14.03
C PRO A 288 9.78 -1.56 15.37
N SER A 289 10.80 -2.31 15.68
CA SER A 289 11.66 -2.04 16.83
C SER A 289 12.52 -0.76 16.61
N ILE A 290 13.08 -0.22 17.69
CA ILE A 290 13.99 0.92 17.62
C ILE A 290 15.22 0.57 16.78
N GLU A 291 15.73 -0.65 16.88
CA GLU A 291 16.85 -1.18 16.12
C GLU A 291 16.54 -1.22 14.62
N GLU A 292 15.37 -1.73 14.26
CA GLU A 292 14.91 -1.77 12.87
C GLU A 292 14.78 -0.35 12.29
N ILE A 293 14.22 0.59 13.06
CA ILE A 293 14.10 1.99 12.62
C ILE A 293 15.48 2.65 12.41
N LYS A 294 16.48 2.31 13.24
CA LYS A 294 17.85 2.81 13.06
C LYS A 294 18.48 2.29 11.76
N LEU A 295 18.25 1.03 11.42
CA LEU A 295 18.76 0.38 10.21
C LEU A 295 17.99 0.81 8.97
N ASN A 296 16.67 0.93 9.08
CA ASN A 296 15.77 1.32 7.99
C ASN A 296 14.82 2.43 8.46
N LYS A 297 15.21 3.70 8.26
CA LYS A 297 14.38 4.86 8.66
C LYS A 297 12.99 4.88 8.01
N ARG A 298 12.81 4.21 6.87
CA ARG A 298 11.51 4.14 6.16
C ARG A 298 10.52 3.23 6.88
N SER A 299 10.99 2.29 7.72
CA SER A 299 10.11 1.43 8.52
C SER A 299 9.35 2.18 9.61
N ARG A 300 9.81 3.38 10.03
CA ARG A 300 9.28 4.12 11.19
C ARG A 300 7.75 4.26 11.22
N SER A 301 7.12 4.40 10.08
CA SER A 301 5.67 4.60 9.97
C SER A 301 4.90 3.30 9.71
N SER A 302 5.60 2.17 9.52
CA SER A 302 4.95 0.90 9.20
C SER A 302 4.15 0.36 10.39
N LYS A 303 3.01 -0.24 10.07
CA LYS A 303 2.03 -0.80 11.00
C LYS A 303 1.51 -2.12 10.45
N LEU A 304 1.83 -3.21 11.11
CA LEU A 304 1.35 -4.53 10.71
C LEU A 304 0.09 -4.93 11.48
N ARG A 305 -0.90 -5.41 10.73
CA ARG A 305 -2.08 -6.11 11.24
C ARG A 305 -2.18 -7.48 10.62
N ALA A 306 -2.54 -8.46 11.43
CA ALA A 306 -2.71 -9.82 11.00
C ALA A 306 -4.00 -10.43 11.58
N ALA A 307 -4.67 -11.24 10.76
CA ALA A 307 -5.87 -11.98 11.13
C ALA A 307 -5.89 -13.37 10.46
N GLU A 308 -6.65 -14.27 11.04
CA GLU A 308 -6.88 -15.64 10.59
C GLU A 308 -8.31 -15.80 10.11
N ARG A 309 -8.52 -16.49 9.01
CA ARG A 309 -9.83 -16.92 8.50
C ARG A 309 -10.38 -18.04 9.39
N ILE A 310 -11.58 -17.87 9.93
CA ILE A 310 -12.27 -18.88 10.78
C ILE A 310 -13.59 -19.31 10.17
#